data_9b8780be31e104b82e408af92e6c832d
#
_entry.id   9b8780be31e104b82e408af92e6c832d
#
_cell.length_a   1.000
_cell.length_b   1.000
_cell.length_c   1.000
_cell.angle_alpha   90.00
_cell.angle_beta   90.00
_cell.angle_gamma   90.00
#
_symmetry.space_group_name_H-M   'P 1'
#
loop_
_entity.id
_entity.type
_entity.pdbx_description
1 polymer ?
#
loop_
_entity_poly.entity_id
_entity_poly.type
_entity_poly.pdbx_seq_one_letter_code
_entity_poly.pdbx_strand_id
1 'polypeptide(L)'
;MDIENVIANISQEIIRRLEGNKVSPDISLKYPGQDVAGAIEHSIMQPDIKESQVIEACKEAIEYRFANVCVLPYFASLASDLLKGSGILVCTVVAFPHGAIPIEVKLFEAEYAIDHGAQEIDVGVNISAIKSGKLKEVSRDLEKIVLMSKGKTKIKAIYEQGLYNTEEKIDVLNIIRESGADFVKIQNFISGGKAVSEDVLFVRSIVGERMGIKIDGGVSDAETLRGLLASGANRVGCSKSVKIVRGY
;
A
#
# COMPACT_ATOMS: atom_id res chain seq x y z
N MET A 1 24.64 5.28 -2.06
CA MET A 1 24.13 6.08 -3.21
C MET A 1 24.21 7.53 -2.77
N ASP A 2 24.84 8.37 -3.57
CA ASP A 2 25.02 9.78 -3.21
C ASP A 2 23.68 10.52 -3.24
N ILE A 3 23.39 11.32 -2.21
CA ILE A 3 22.13 12.09 -2.08
C ILE A 3 21.92 13.02 -3.27
N GLU A 4 22.99 13.63 -3.79
CA GLU A 4 22.93 14.51 -4.97
C GLU A 4 22.45 13.76 -6.21
N ASN A 5 22.90 12.52 -6.42
CA ASN A 5 22.43 11.67 -7.50
C ASN A 5 20.97 11.24 -7.32
N VAL A 6 20.51 11.02 -6.10
CA VAL A 6 19.10 10.72 -5.81
C VAL A 6 18.22 11.92 -6.16
N ILE A 7 18.62 13.12 -5.74
CA ILE A 7 17.89 14.37 -6.03
C ILE A 7 17.84 14.65 -7.54
N ALA A 8 18.97 14.46 -8.25
CA ALA A 8 19.03 14.66 -9.70
C ALA A 8 18.11 13.67 -10.45
N ASN A 9 18.11 12.40 -10.05
CA ASN A 9 17.24 11.38 -10.65
C ASN A 9 15.75 11.66 -10.38
N ILE A 10 15.40 12.11 -9.17
CA ILE A 10 14.04 12.52 -8.82
C ILE A 10 13.59 13.68 -9.71
N SER A 11 14.43 14.69 -9.89
CA SER A 11 14.10 15.86 -10.71
C SER A 11 13.85 15.49 -12.17
N GLN A 12 14.70 14.64 -12.73
CA GLN A 12 14.53 14.15 -14.12
C GLN A 12 13.28 13.29 -14.29
N GLU A 13 12.97 12.43 -13.32
CA GLU A 13 11.77 11.57 -13.36
C GLU A 13 10.48 12.38 -13.23
N ILE A 14 10.46 13.44 -12.39
CA ILE A 14 9.34 14.39 -12.30
C ILE A 14 9.09 15.02 -13.69
N ILE A 15 10.13 15.54 -14.33
CA ILE A 15 10.02 16.18 -15.65
C ILE A 15 9.48 15.19 -16.67
N ARG A 16 10.04 13.97 -16.74
CA ARG A 16 9.61 12.92 -17.67
C ARG A 16 8.13 12.54 -17.52
N ARG A 17 7.65 12.45 -16.28
CA ARG A 17 6.25 12.08 -16.00
C ARG A 17 5.27 13.22 -16.25
N LEU A 18 5.65 14.46 -15.99
CA LEU A 18 4.84 15.63 -16.32
C LEU A 18 4.69 15.82 -17.83
N GLU A 19 5.71 15.46 -18.63
CA GLU A 19 5.69 15.55 -20.11
C GLU A 19 4.96 14.37 -20.78
N GLY A 20 4.91 13.18 -20.12
CA GLY A 20 4.38 11.92 -20.69
C GLY A 20 2.89 11.68 -20.53
N ASN A 21 2.18 12.41 -19.66
CA ASN A 21 0.77 12.14 -19.34
C ASN A 21 -0.21 12.92 -20.24
N LYS A 22 -0.35 12.45 -21.50
CA LYS A 22 -1.58 12.73 -22.27
C LYS A 22 -2.55 11.56 -22.06
N VAL A 23 -3.46 11.70 -21.12
CA VAL A 23 -4.57 10.76 -20.92
C VAL A 23 -5.46 10.78 -22.17
N SER A 24 -5.70 9.63 -22.75
CA SER A 24 -6.61 9.44 -23.88
C SER A 24 -8.07 9.63 -23.40
N PRO A 25 -8.85 10.55 -23.95
CA PRO A 25 -10.22 10.76 -23.52
C PRO A 25 -11.16 9.96 -24.42
N ASP A 26 -11.55 8.76 -24.03
CA ASP A 26 -12.81 8.19 -24.55
C ASP A 26 -13.29 6.96 -23.74
N ILE A 27 -13.82 7.20 -22.55
CA ILE A 27 -14.75 6.31 -21.85
C ILE A 27 -15.79 7.23 -21.20
N SER A 28 -17.07 7.06 -21.53
CA SER A 28 -18.15 7.76 -20.81
C SER A 28 -18.18 7.28 -19.35
N LEU A 29 -17.52 8.02 -18.48
CA LEU A 29 -17.43 7.69 -17.07
C LEU A 29 -18.76 8.03 -16.40
N LYS A 30 -19.33 7.09 -15.66
CA LYS A 30 -20.56 7.29 -14.88
C LYS A 30 -20.34 8.29 -13.74
N TYR A 31 -19.12 8.31 -13.18
CA TYR A 31 -18.72 9.18 -12.08
C TYR A 31 -17.39 9.87 -12.38
N PRO A 32 -17.15 11.10 -11.84
CA PRO A 32 -15.93 11.88 -12.10
C PRO A 32 -14.61 11.20 -11.76
N GLY A 33 -14.60 10.30 -10.77
CA GLY A 33 -13.42 9.57 -10.32
C GLY A 33 -13.39 8.10 -10.71
N GLN A 34 -14.23 7.67 -11.64
CA GLN A 34 -14.31 6.25 -12.03
C GLN A 34 -13.04 5.75 -12.72
N ASP A 35 -12.31 6.62 -13.39
CA ASP A 35 -11.01 6.33 -14.02
C ASP A 35 -9.94 5.84 -13.05
N VAL A 36 -10.02 6.29 -11.78
CA VAL A 36 -9.05 5.93 -10.72
C VAL A 36 -9.54 4.83 -9.79
N ALA A 37 -10.79 4.40 -9.92
CA ALA A 37 -11.41 3.42 -8.99
C ALA A 37 -10.60 2.11 -8.88
N GLY A 38 -10.08 1.58 -9.98
CA GLY A 38 -9.28 0.36 -10.01
C GLY A 38 -7.91 0.46 -9.34
N ALA A 39 -7.47 1.66 -8.93
CA ALA A 39 -6.27 1.87 -8.14
C ALA A 39 -6.56 2.06 -6.64
N ILE A 40 -7.84 2.16 -6.27
CA ILE A 40 -8.26 2.37 -4.87
C ILE A 40 -8.24 1.06 -4.10
N GLU A 41 -7.56 1.07 -2.95
CA GLU A 41 -7.71 0.08 -1.90
C GLU A 41 -8.68 0.63 -0.84
N HIS A 42 -9.90 0.07 -0.81
CA HIS A 42 -10.95 0.53 0.11
C HIS A 42 -10.67 0.05 1.52
N SER A 43 -10.15 0.95 2.38
CA SER A 43 -9.62 0.60 3.69
C SER A 43 -10.60 0.90 4.80
N ILE A 44 -10.98 -0.14 5.57
CA ILE A 44 -11.87 -0.09 6.73
C ILE A 44 -11.16 -0.74 7.93
N MET A 45 -10.28 0.05 8.56
CA MET A 45 -9.29 -0.43 9.53
C MET A 45 -9.47 0.16 10.94
N GLN A 46 -10.57 0.87 11.18
CA GLN A 46 -10.88 1.43 12.50
C GLN A 46 -11.13 0.30 13.52
N PRO A 47 -10.66 0.44 14.77
CA PRO A 47 -10.78 -0.62 15.77
C PRO A 47 -12.22 -0.91 16.22
N ASP A 48 -13.14 0.01 15.98
CA ASP A 48 -14.56 -0.07 16.32
C ASP A 48 -15.46 -0.47 15.15
N ILE A 49 -14.86 -0.94 14.03
CA ILE A 49 -15.58 -1.34 12.84
C ILE A 49 -16.52 -2.51 13.12
N LYS A 50 -17.74 -2.43 12.60
CA LYS A 50 -18.75 -3.48 12.74
C LYS A 50 -18.82 -4.34 11.47
N GLU A 51 -19.26 -5.58 11.63
CA GLU A 51 -19.49 -6.51 10.52
C GLU A 51 -20.36 -5.91 9.40
N SER A 52 -21.43 -5.18 9.77
CA SER A 52 -22.29 -4.50 8.79
C SER A 52 -21.58 -3.49 7.92
N GLN A 53 -20.52 -2.84 8.43
CA GLN A 53 -19.72 -1.89 7.68
C GLN A 53 -18.75 -2.62 6.73
N VAL A 54 -18.26 -3.80 7.13
CA VAL A 54 -17.46 -4.68 6.24
C VAL A 54 -18.32 -5.18 5.09
N ILE A 55 -19.57 -5.61 5.37
CA ILE A 55 -20.52 -6.03 4.34
C ILE A 55 -20.80 -4.90 3.35
N GLU A 56 -21.02 -3.68 3.84
CA GLU A 56 -21.26 -2.53 2.96
C GLU A 56 -20.04 -2.17 2.12
N ALA A 57 -18.85 -2.15 2.73
CA ALA A 57 -17.62 -1.88 1.99
C ALA A 57 -17.32 -2.91 0.89
N CYS A 58 -17.65 -4.19 1.11
CA CYS A 58 -17.54 -5.20 0.06
C CYS A 58 -18.52 -4.95 -1.10
N LYS A 59 -19.76 -4.53 -0.82
CA LYS A 59 -20.72 -4.14 -1.86
C LYS A 59 -20.26 -2.92 -2.64
N GLU A 60 -19.79 -1.89 -1.94
CA GLU A 60 -19.20 -0.70 -2.55
C GLU A 60 -18.02 -1.04 -3.45
N ALA A 61 -17.11 -1.92 -2.99
CA ALA A 61 -15.96 -2.33 -3.77
C ALA A 61 -16.36 -3.05 -5.07
N ILE A 62 -17.40 -3.87 -5.04
CA ILE A 62 -17.95 -4.51 -6.23
C ILE A 62 -18.59 -3.48 -7.16
N GLU A 63 -19.45 -2.60 -6.62
CA GLU A 63 -20.17 -1.59 -7.40
C GLU A 63 -19.20 -0.65 -8.13
N TYR A 64 -18.18 -0.14 -7.42
CA TYR A 64 -17.25 0.85 -7.98
C TYR A 64 -16.00 0.21 -8.60
N ARG A 65 -15.84 -1.11 -8.51
CA ARG A 65 -14.67 -1.86 -9.04
C ARG A 65 -13.36 -1.39 -8.44
N PHE A 66 -13.31 -1.31 -7.11
CA PHE A 66 -12.06 -1.03 -6.40
C PHE A 66 -11.05 -2.17 -6.56
N ALA A 67 -9.77 -1.90 -6.34
CA ALA A 67 -8.72 -2.92 -6.44
C ALA A 67 -8.89 -4.03 -5.38
N ASN A 68 -9.18 -3.62 -4.16
CA ASN A 68 -9.41 -4.53 -3.04
C ASN A 68 -10.23 -3.86 -1.92
N VAL A 69 -10.62 -4.67 -0.94
CA VAL A 69 -11.07 -4.21 0.38
C VAL A 69 -9.99 -4.58 1.39
N CYS A 70 -9.46 -3.59 2.12
CA CYS A 70 -8.46 -3.78 3.17
C CYS A 70 -9.15 -3.76 4.53
N VAL A 71 -9.12 -4.91 5.22
CA VAL A 71 -9.81 -5.16 6.49
C VAL A 71 -8.86 -5.57 7.61
N LEU A 72 -9.29 -5.44 8.86
CA LEU A 72 -8.60 -6.07 9.99
C LEU A 72 -8.59 -7.60 9.83
N PRO A 73 -7.56 -8.33 10.31
CA PRO A 73 -7.43 -9.78 10.15
C PRO A 73 -8.67 -10.57 10.61
N TYR A 74 -9.35 -10.10 11.66
CA TYR A 74 -10.59 -10.69 12.16
C TYR A 74 -11.70 -10.82 11.10
N PHE A 75 -11.73 -9.90 10.13
CA PHE A 75 -12.75 -9.87 9.07
C PHE A 75 -12.30 -10.44 7.73
N ALA A 76 -11.08 -11.00 7.64
CA ALA A 76 -10.55 -11.50 6.37
C ALA A 76 -11.43 -12.60 5.74
N SER A 77 -11.88 -13.57 6.54
CA SER A 77 -12.76 -14.65 6.08
C SER A 77 -14.11 -14.11 5.58
N LEU A 78 -14.74 -13.22 6.34
CA LEU A 78 -16.00 -12.59 5.94
C LEU A 78 -15.86 -11.83 4.61
N ALA A 79 -14.82 -11.03 4.47
CA ALA A 79 -14.56 -10.30 3.23
C ALA A 79 -14.30 -11.26 2.05
N SER A 80 -13.56 -12.35 2.30
CA SER A 80 -13.28 -13.38 1.29
C SER A 80 -14.56 -14.04 0.78
N ASP A 81 -15.48 -14.40 1.67
CA ASP A 81 -16.76 -15.00 1.29
C ASP A 81 -17.63 -14.03 0.48
N LEU A 82 -17.70 -12.76 0.91
CA LEU A 82 -18.50 -11.71 0.25
C LEU A 82 -17.96 -11.31 -1.12
N LEU A 83 -16.64 -11.33 -1.31
CA LEU A 83 -15.99 -10.90 -2.55
C LEU A 83 -15.75 -12.05 -3.53
N LYS A 84 -16.10 -13.29 -3.18
CA LYS A 84 -15.88 -14.47 -4.01
C LYS A 84 -16.51 -14.33 -5.39
N GLY A 85 -15.68 -14.48 -6.42
CA GLY A 85 -16.13 -14.40 -7.82
C GLY A 85 -16.32 -12.97 -8.37
N SER A 86 -16.14 -11.92 -7.55
CA SER A 86 -16.28 -10.53 -7.97
C SER A 86 -15.07 -9.96 -8.74
N GLY A 87 -13.90 -10.57 -8.57
CA GLY A 87 -12.62 -10.04 -9.06
C GLY A 87 -11.99 -9.00 -8.13
N ILE A 88 -12.66 -8.60 -7.04
CA ILE A 88 -12.11 -7.71 -6.02
C ILE A 88 -11.29 -8.51 -5.03
N LEU A 89 -10.09 -8.05 -4.70
CA LEU A 89 -9.17 -8.77 -3.82
C LEU A 89 -9.46 -8.47 -2.34
N VAL A 90 -9.09 -9.41 -1.48
CA VAL A 90 -9.05 -9.21 -0.03
C VAL A 90 -7.63 -8.84 0.37
N CYS A 91 -7.48 -7.70 1.04
CA CYS A 91 -6.25 -7.26 1.69
C CYS A 91 -6.42 -7.27 3.20
N THR A 92 -5.38 -7.64 3.94
CA THR A 92 -5.34 -7.49 5.39
C THR A 92 -3.94 -7.07 5.86
N VAL A 93 -3.75 -6.94 7.17
CA VAL A 93 -2.49 -6.49 7.77
C VAL A 93 -1.87 -7.58 8.64
N VAL A 94 -0.54 -7.55 8.75
CA VAL A 94 0.28 -8.42 9.62
C VAL A 94 1.26 -7.55 10.39
N ALA A 95 1.42 -7.80 11.67
CA ALA A 95 2.29 -7.03 12.57
C ALA A 95 2.02 -5.51 12.52
N PHE A 96 0.79 -5.13 12.29
CA PHE A 96 0.38 -3.73 12.14
C PHE A 96 0.14 -3.06 13.50
N PRO A 97 0.49 -1.75 13.68
CA PRO A 97 1.08 -0.87 12.66
C PRO A 97 2.61 -0.81 12.64
N HIS A 98 3.33 -1.25 13.66
CA HIS A 98 4.75 -0.94 13.89
C HIS A 98 5.72 -2.09 13.62
N GLY A 99 5.23 -3.27 13.31
CA GLY A 99 6.05 -4.44 12.96
C GLY A 99 6.94 -5.02 14.07
N ALA A 100 6.87 -4.48 15.30
CA ALA A 100 7.79 -4.83 16.39
C ALA A 100 7.33 -6.07 17.17
N ILE A 101 7.16 -7.19 16.49
CA ILE A 101 6.86 -8.51 17.07
C ILE A 101 7.84 -9.55 16.54
N PRO A 102 8.05 -10.70 17.24
CA PRO A 102 8.91 -11.78 16.77
C PRO A 102 8.51 -12.30 15.38
N ILE A 103 9.50 -12.73 14.61
CA ILE A 103 9.25 -13.22 13.24
C ILE A 103 8.33 -14.43 13.20
N GLU A 104 8.41 -15.31 14.18
CA GLU A 104 7.55 -16.49 14.28
C GLU A 104 6.06 -16.10 14.38
N VAL A 105 5.77 -15.00 15.10
CA VAL A 105 4.42 -14.47 15.24
C VAL A 105 3.96 -13.83 13.92
N LYS A 106 4.83 -13.07 13.24
CA LYS A 106 4.51 -12.52 11.91
C LYS A 106 4.20 -13.60 10.88
N LEU A 107 4.99 -14.68 10.88
CA LEU A 107 4.76 -15.81 9.98
C LEU A 107 3.41 -16.49 10.27
N PHE A 108 3.08 -16.67 11.55
CA PHE A 108 1.79 -17.23 11.95
C PHE A 108 0.61 -16.32 11.53
N GLU A 109 0.71 -15.02 11.78
CA GLU A 109 -0.32 -14.06 11.34
C GLU A 109 -0.49 -14.05 9.82
N ALA A 110 0.62 -14.13 9.06
CA ALA A 110 0.57 -14.14 7.61
C ALA A 110 -0.02 -15.46 7.06
N GLU A 111 0.34 -16.61 7.63
CA GLU A 111 -0.25 -17.90 7.29
C GLU A 111 -1.74 -17.92 7.61
N TYR A 112 -2.13 -17.45 8.79
CA TYR A 112 -3.53 -17.30 9.17
C TYR A 112 -4.30 -16.43 8.15
N ALA A 113 -3.74 -15.29 7.76
CA ALA A 113 -4.38 -14.40 6.79
C ALA A 113 -4.58 -15.08 5.43
N ILE A 114 -3.58 -15.82 4.94
CA ILE A 114 -3.66 -16.57 3.69
C ILE A 114 -4.74 -17.65 3.76
N ASP A 115 -4.78 -18.43 4.82
CA ASP A 115 -5.75 -19.51 5.02
C ASP A 115 -7.19 -18.97 5.15
N HIS A 116 -7.35 -17.71 5.52
CA HIS A 116 -8.63 -17.00 5.60
C HIS A 116 -8.92 -16.13 4.36
N GLY A 117 -8.21 -16.38 3.26
CA GLY A 117 -8.54 -15.86 1.93
C GLY A 117 -7.93 -14.50 1.58
N ALA A 118 -6.95 -14.00 2.35
CA ALA A 118 -6.22 -12.81 1.98
C ALA A 118 -5.34 -13.05 0.74
N GLN A 119 -5.55 -12.26 -0.30
CA GLN A 119 -4.81 -12.30 -1.56
C GLN A 119 -3.72 -11.24 -1.61
N GLU A 120 -3.78 -10.28 -0.70
CA GLU A 120 -2.77 -9.25 -0.48
C GLU A 120 -2.59 -9.03 1.04
N ILE A 121 -1.36 -8.83 1.49
CA ILE A 121 -1.02 -8.61 2.91
C ILE A 121 -0.10 -7.41 3.04
N ASP A 122 -0.51 -6.43 3.85
CA ASP A 122 0.31 -5.29 4.24
C ASP A 122 1.08 -5.66 5.51
N VAL A 123 2.40 -5.84 5.43
CA VAL A 123 3.24 -6.33 6.53
C VAL A 123 4.01 -5.19 7.20
N GLY A 124 3.86 -5.05 8.52
CA GLY A 124 4.65 -4.12 9.32
C GLY A 124 6.14 -4.49 9.33
N VAL A 125 7.00 -3.61 8.80
CA VAL A 125 8.45 -3.70 8.97
C VAL A 125 8.81 -3.28 10.40
N ASN A 126 9.75 -3.99 11.04
CA ASN A 126 10.08 -3.77 12.45
C ASN A 126 10.80 -2.42 12.67
N ILE A 127 10.02 -1.39 13.01
CA ILE A 127 10.52 -0.03 13.25
C ILE A 127 11.56 0.00 14.37
N SER A 128 11.34 -0.72 15.47
CA SER A 128 12.26 -0.75 16.60
C SER A 128 13.62 -1.37 16.24
N ALA A 129 13.63 -2.39 15.38
CA ALA A 129 14.86 -3.00 14.89
C ALA A 129 15.64 -2.03 13.98
N ILE A 130 14.92 -1.29 13.09
CA ILE A 130 15.54 -0.25 12.25
C ILE A 130 16.19 0.82 13.13
N LYS A 131 15.46 1.38 14.09
CA LYS A 131 15.97 2.39 15.03
C LYS A 131 17.14 1.91 15.89
N SER A 132 17.28 0.61 16.05
CA SER A 132 18.39 -0.03 16.78
C SER A 132 19.57 -0.41 15.86
N GLY A 133 19.55 -0.05 14.57
CA GLY A 133 20.59 -0.41 13.61
C GLY A 133 20.62 -1.90 13.23
N LYS A 134 19.58 -2.68 13.55
CA LYS A 134 19.51 -4.13 13.29
C LYS A 134 19.00 -4.44 11.88
N LEU A 135 19.55 -3.78 10.86
CA LEU A 135 19.09 -3.86 9.48
C LEU A 135 19.11 -5.28 8.90
N LYS A 136 20.12 -6.09 9.27
CA LYS A 136 20.21 -7.51 8.84
C LYS A 136 19.06 -8.37 9.40
N GLU A 137 18.57 -8.06 10.59
CA GLU A 137 17.42 -8.74 11.19
C GLU A 137 16.15 -8.38 10.40
N VAL A 138 15.97 -7.11 10.09
CA VAL A 138 14.84 -6.62 9.30
C VAL A 138 14.78 -7.25 7.91
N SER A 139 15.92 -7.30 7.20
CA SER A 139 16.04 -7.95 5.89
C SER A 139 15.63 -9.42 5.95
N ARG A 140 16.23 -10.18 6.86
CA ARG A 140 15.94 -11.60 7.03
C ARG A 140 14.49 -11.89 7.38
N ASP A 141 13.87 -11.05 8.22
CA ASP A 141 12.47 -11.22 8.61
C ASP A 141 11.55 -11.01 7.42
N LEU A 142 11.80 -9.96 6.63
CA LEU A 142 10.98 -9.67 5.45
C LEU A 142 11.15 -10.74 4.36
N GLU A 143 12.40 -11.21 4.12
CA GLU A 143 12.69 -12.31 3.19
C GLU A 143 11.95 -13.60 3.56
N LYS A 144 11.88 -13.96 4.86
CA LYS A 144 11.13 -15.14 5.32
C LYS A 144 9.64 -15.02 5.03
N ILE A 145 9.04 -13.84 5.27
CA ILE A 145 7.63 -13.61 4.98
C ILE A 145 7.36 -13.72 3.47
N VAL A 146 8.18 -13.08 2.65
CA VAL A 146 8.05 -13.12 1.19
C VAL A 146 8.18 -14.56 0.67
N LEU A 147 9.16 -15.30 1.17
CA LEU A 147 9.37 -16.71 0.77
C LEU A 147 8.17 -17.59 1.13
N MET A 148 7.62 -17.44 2.33
CA MET A 148 6.45 -18.21 2.80
C MET A 148 5.19 -17.89 1.97
N SER A 149 5.04 -16.63 1.55
CA SER A 149 3.87 -16.13 0.83
C SER A 149 3.95 -16.36 -0.68
N LYS A 150 5.10 -16.80 -1.20
CA LYS A 150 5.37 -16.92 -2.64
C LYS A 150 4.35 -17.83 -3.35
N GLY A 151 3.69 -17.27 -4.37
CA GLY A 151 2.66 -17.95 -5.15
C GLY A 151 1.31 -18.11 -4.47
N LYS A 152 1.15 -17.60 -3.25
CA LYS A 152 -0.10 -17.66 -2.47
C LYS A 152 -0.75 -16.29 -2.33
N THR A 153 0.01 -15.26 -1.98
CA THR A 153 -0.46 -13.90 -1.73
C THR A 153 0.61 -12.88 -2.08
N LYS A 154 0.21 -11.63 -2.34
CA LYS A 154 1.15 -10.52 -2.56
C LYS A 154 1.50 -9.84 -1.25
N ILE A 155 2.77 -9.51 -1.08
CA ILE A 155 3.29 -8.82 0.11
C ILE A 155 3.54 -7.36 -0.20
N LYS A 156 2.96 -6.48 0.64
CA LYS A 156 3.23 -5.04 0.65
C LYS A 156 3.94 -4.69 1.95
N ALA A 157 5.22 -4.34 1.88
CA ALA A 157 6.00 -3.98 3.06
C ALA A 157 5.70 -2.54 3.50
N ILE A 158 5.25 -2.37 4.75
CA ILE A 158 4.87 -1.06 5.29
C ILE A 158 6.12 -0.26 5.62
N TYR A 159 6.21 0.91 5.02
CA TYR A 159 7.25 1.91 5.19
C TYR A 159 6.67 3.16 5.87
N GLU A 160 6.85 3.27 7.19
CA GLU A 160 6.36 4.40 8.01
C GLU A 160 7.34 5.56 7.91
N GLN A 161 7.32 6.26 6.80
CA GLN A 161 8.36 7.20 6.37
C GLN A 161 8.64 8.36 7.32
N GLY A 162 7.64 8.83 8.04
CA GLY A 162 7.79 10.00 8.94
C GLY A 162 8.61 9.71 10.19
N LEU A 163 8.92 8.42 10.46
CA LEU A 163 9.75 8.02 11.59
C LEU A 163 11.25 7.90 11.25
N TYR A 164 11.63 7.99 9.98
CA TYR A 164 13.00 7.72 9.53
C TYR A 164 13.73 9.00 9.14
N ASN A 165 15.01 9.10 9.47
CA ASN A 165 15.92 10.07 8.87
C ASN A 165 16.26 9.65 7.43
N THR A 166 16.99 10.50 6.68
CA THR A 166 17.26 10.25 5.25
C THR A 166 18.05 8.95 4.99
N GLU A 167 19.04 8.64 5.83
CA GLU A 167 19.84 7.42 5.71
C GLU A 167 18.98 6.18 5.99
N GLU A 168 18.23 6.18 7.08
CA GLU A 168 17.29 5.12 7.42
C GLU A 168 16.22 4.91 6.33
N LYS A 169 15.74 5.99 5.70
CA LYS A 169 14.81 5.92 4.58
C LYS A 169 15.37 5.11 3.42
N ILE A 170 16.60 5.42 3.03
CA ILE A 170 17.30 4.75 1.92
C ILE A 170 17.55 3.28 2.27
N ASP A 171 18.03 3.00 3.48
CA ASP A 171 18.33 1.64 3.93
C ASP A 171 17.07 0.76 3.95
N VAL A 172 15.98 1.25 4.54
CA VAL A 172 14.72 0.51 4.61
C VAL A 172 14.14 0.23 3.22
N LEU A 173 14.17 1.21 2.32
CA LEU A 173 13.68 1.04 0.95
C LEU A 173 14.53 0.05 0.15
N ASN A 174 15.86 0.03 0.34
CA ASN A 174 16.74 -0.97 -0.25
C ASN A 174 16.43 -2.38 0.28
N ILE A 175 16.25 -2.53 1.60
CA ILE A 175 15.86 -3.80 2.21
C ILE A 175 14.52 -4.29 1.63
N ILE A 176 13.52 -3.44 1.53
CA ILE A 176 12.22 -3.79 0.96
C ILE A 176 12.38 -4.22 -0.50
N ARG A 177 13.12 -3.47 -1.31
CA ARG A 177 13.38 -3.82 -2.71
C ARG A 177 14.08 -5.17 -2.86
N GLU A 178 15.09 -5.44 -2.03
CA GLU A 178 15.91 -6.66 -2.11
C GLU A 178 15.21 -7.89 -1.55
N SER A 179 14.23 -7.71 -0.65
CA SER A 179 13.45 -8.81 -0.08
C SER A 179 12.60 -9.57 -1.08
N GLY A 180 12.29 -8.94 -2.24
CA GLY A 180 11.37 -9.50 -3.23
C GLY A 180 9.90 -9.30 -2.91
N ALA A 181 9.55 -8.40 -1.99
CA ALA A 181 8.16 -7.96 -1.76
C ALA A 181 7.56 -7.38 -3.05
N ASP A 182 6.26 -7.57 -3.26
CA ASP A 182 5.56 -7.08 -4.46
C ASP A 182 5.40 -5.56 -4.45
N PHE A 183 5.19 -4.99 -3.26
CA PHE A 183 4.98 -3.55 -3.07
C PHE A 183 5.75 -3.02 -1.87
N VAL A 184 6.14 -1.75 -1.97
CA VAL A 184 6.35 -0.89 -0.80
C VAL A 184 5.05 -0.13 -0.51
N LYS A 185 4.63 -0.09 0.75
CA LYS A 185 3.47 0.69 1.21
C LYS A 185 3.96 1.91 1.98
N ILE A 186 3.89 3.08 1.36
CA ILE A 186 4.18 4.36 2.01
C ILE A 186 3.05 4.68 2.99
N GLN A 187 3.38 4.89 4.24
CA GLN A 187 2.41 5.14 5.29
C GLN A 187 2.89 6.25 6.23
N ASN A 188 1.94 7.03 6.76
CA ASN A 188 2.15 8.05 7.79
C ASN A 188 1.15 7.85 8.95
N PHE A 189 0.83 6.59 9.26
CA PHE A 189 -0.20 6.27 10.26
C PHE A 189 0.23 6.64 11.68
N ILE A 190 1.49 6.37 12.02
CA ILE A 190 2.06 6.63 13.34
C ILE A 190 2.55 8.08 13.44
N SER A 191 3.25 8.54 12.41
CA SER A 191 3.89 9.86 12.38
C SER A 191 2.90 11.01 12.14
N GLY A 192 1.73 10.72 11.59
CA GLY A 192 0.72 11.72 11.25
C GLY A 192 1.15 12.58 10.06
N GLY A 193 0.67 12.28 8.87
CA GLY A 193 1.02 13.02 7.65
C GLY A 193 0.00 12.75 6.56
N LYS A 194 0.13 13.50 5.45
CA LYS A 194 -0.69 13.29 4.25
C LYS A 194 0.15 12.63 3.17
N ALA A 195 -0.49 11.84 2.34
CA ALA A 195 0.09 11.31 1.12
C ALA A 195 0.38 12.48 0.15
N VAL A 196 1.62 12.61 -0.27
CA VAL A 196 2.05 13.63 -1.23
C VAL A 196 2.86 13.00 -2.36
N SER A 197 2.83 13.65 -3.52
CA SER A 197 3.50 13.17 -4.74
C SER A 197 5.01 13.01 -4.57
N GLU A 198 5.63 13.91 -3.80
CA GLU A 198 7.06 13.91 -3.51
C GLU A 198 7.52 12.62 -2.81
N ASP A 199 6.69 12.08 -1.91
CA ASP A 199 6.97 10.81 -1.24
C ASP A 199 6.99 9.64 -2.24
N VAL A 200 6.03 9.62 -3.16
CA VAL A 200 5.96 8.60 -4.20
C VAL A 200 7.18 8.68 -5.12
N LEU A 201 7.56 9.89 -5.55
CA LEU A 201 8.72 10.11 -6.41
C LEU A 201 10.02 9.71 -5.72
N PHE A 202 10.20 10.08 -4.46
CA PHE A 202 11.35 9.68 -3.65
C PHE A 202 11.46 8.14 -3.56
N VAL A 203 10.38 7.48 -3.18
CA VAL A 203 10.35 6.02 -3.08
C VAL A 203 10.61 5.37 -4.44
N ARG A 204 9.96 5.84 -5.51
CA ARG A 204 10.14 5.33 -6.88
C ARG A 204 11.58 5.41 -7.35
N SER A 205 12.29 6.51 -7.02
CA SER A 205 13.70 6.69 -7.39
C SER A 205 14.64 5.64 -6.78
N ILE A 206 14.25 5.04 -5.65
CA ILE A 206 15.04 4.03 -4.94
C ILE A 206 14.62 2.61 -5.32
N VAL A 207 13.30 2.33 -5.32
CA VAL A 207 12.81 0.97 -5.55
C VAL A 207 12.72 0.59 -7.03
N GLY A 208 12.77 1.57 -7.94
CA GLY A 208 12.72 1.36 -9.39
C GLY A 208 11.32 1.00 -9.89
N GLU A 209 11.18 0.73 -11.19
CA GLU A 209 9.89 0.57 -11.87
C GLU A 209 9.21 -0.79 -11.64
N ARG A 210 9.96 -1.81 -11.24
CA ARG A 210 9.42 -3.18 -11.11
C ARG A 210 8.63 -3.40 -9.84
N MET A 211 8.91 -2.66 -8.77
CA MET A 211 8.20 -2.76 -7.50
C MET A 211 6.93 -1.91 -7.53
N GLY A 212 5.81 -2.45 -7.06
CA GLY A 212 4.60 -1.68 -6.85
C GLY A 212 4.76 -0.66 -5.71
N ILE A 213 4.08 0.47 -5.81
CA ILE A 213 3.97 1.45 -4.73
C ILE A 213 2.51 1.61 -4.35
N LYS A 214 2.19 1.34 -3.09
CA LYS A 214 0.96 1.74 -2.44
C LYS A 214 1.23 2.96 -1.57
N ILE A 215 0.32 3.91 -1.52
CA ILE A 215 0.39 5.04 -0.60
C ILE A 215 -0.93 5.23 0.15
N ASP A 216 -0.85 5.37 1.46
CA ASP A 216 -1.98 5.64 2.34
C ASP A 216 -1.81 7.00 3.03
N GLY A 217 -2.90 7.74 3.24
CA GLY A 217 -2.89 8.93 4.09
C GLY A 217 -3.69 10.11 3.54
N GLY A 218 -4.90 10.30 4.07
CA GLY A 218 -5.66 11.55 3.93
C GLY A 218 -6.09 11.94 2.51
N VAL A 219 -6.12 11.01 1.56
CA VAL A 219 -6.63 11.26 0.21
C VAL A 219 -8.14 11.43 0.28
N SER A 220 -8.66 12.55 -0.22
CA SER A 220 -10.07 12.94 -0.08
C SER A 220 -10.78 13.25 -1.39
N ASP A 221 -10.05 13.32 -2.51
CA ASP A 221 -10.58 13.70 -3.82
C ASP A 221 -9.83 12.99 -4.97
N ALA A 222 -10.46 12.96 -6.14
CA ALA A 222 -9.94 12.26 -7.30
C ALA A 222 -8.73 12.97 -7.95
N GLU A 223 -8.60 14.29 -7.80
CA GLU A 223 -7.48 15.05 -8.35
C GLU A 223 -6.18 14.70 -7.61
N THR A 224 -6.21 14.73 -6.27
CA THR A 224 -5.10 14.26 -5.43
C THR A 224 -4.71 12.83 -5.77
N LEU A 225 -5.70 11.94 -5.95
CA LEU A 225 -5.44 10.55 -6.29
C LEU A 225 -4.77 10.41 -7.66
N ARG A 226 -5.26 11.15 -8.70
CA ARG A 226 -4.61 11.18 -10.02
C ARG A 226 -3.18 11.69 -9.94
N GLY A 227 -2.90 12.71 -9.13
CA GLY A 227 -1.56 13.24 -8.89
C GLY A 227 -0.60 12.17 -8.33
N LEU A 228 -1.06 11.40 -7.33
CA LEU A 228 -0.29 10.29 -6.77
C LEU A 228 -0.01 9.18 -7.79
N LEU A 229 -1.00 8.81 -8.61
CA LEU A 229 -0.81 7.82 -9.68
C LEU A 229 0.16 8.34 -10.75
N ALA A 230 0.03 9.60 -11.16
CA ALA A 230 0.95 10.24 -12.10
C ALA A 230 2.39 10.28 -11.57
N SER A 231 2.57 10.42 -10.26
CA SER A 231 3.89 10.37 -9.60
C SER A 231 4.47 8.95 -9.50
N GLY A 232 3.70 7.92 -9.86
CA GLY A 232 4.17 6.53 -9.94
C GLY A 232 3.61 5.59 -8.87
N ALA A 233 2.61 6.00 -8.09
CA ALA A 233 1.86 5.07 -7.25
C ALA A 233 1.05 4.10 -8.13
N ASN A 234 0.91 2.86 -7.67
CA ASN A 234 0.09 1.84 -8.33
C ASN A 234 -1.22 1.60 -7.58
N ARG A 235 -1.24 1.91 -6.29
CA ARG A 235 -2.38 1.75 -5.37
C ARG A 235 -2.47 2.93 -4.42
N VAL A 236 -3.68 3.34 -4.08
CA VAL A 236 -3.95 4.38 -3.09
C VAL A 236 -4.97 3.86 -2.09
N GLY A 237 -4.56 3.77 -0.83
CA GLY A 237 -5.45 3.36 0.24
C GLY A 237 -6.25 4.55 0.78
N CYS A 238 -7.57 4.40 0.83
CA CYS A 238 -8.45 5.42 1.38
C CYS A 238 -9.72 4.83 1.99
N SER A 239 -10.24 5.51 3.00
CA SER A 239 -11.51 5.14 3.66
C SER A 239 -12.73 5.88 3.07
N LYS A 240 -12.49 6.92 2.26
CA LYS A 240 -13.54 7.74 1.64
C LYS A 240 -13.70 7.43 0.14
N SER A 241 -13.44 6.21 -0.26
CA SER A 241 -13.34 5.75 -1.65
C SER A 241 -14.56 6.13 -2.50
N VAL A 242 -15.76 5.90 -1.98
CA VAL A 242 -17.02 6.22 -2.68
C VAL A 242 -17.15 7.73 -2.95
N LYS A 243 -16.80 8.58 -1.95
CA LYS A 243 -16.82 10.04 -2.13
C LYS A 243 -15.85 10.48 -3.20
N ILE A 244 -14.63 9.91 -3.22
CA ILE A 244 -13.62 10.21 -4.22
C ILE A 244 -14.14 9.90 -5.63
N VAL A 245 -14.72 8.71 -5.82
CA VAL A 245 -15.23 8.29 -7.14
C VAL A 245 -16.43 9.10 -7.56
N ARG A 246 -17.36 9.40 -6.66
CA ARG A 246 -18.56 10.19 -6.97
C ARG A 246 -18.27 11.69 -7.13
N GLY A 247 -17.17 12.20 -6.59
CA GLY A 247 -16.75 13.61 -6.73
C GLY A 247 -17.41 14.57 -5.73
N TYR A 248 -17.71 14.09 -4.49
CA TYR A 248 -18.26 14.96 -3.44
C TYR A 248 -17.70 14.63 -2.06
#